data_bdb9907167d3d0d0f74fcd78071cd6d0
#
_entry.id   bdb9907167d3d0d0f74fcd78071cd6d0
#
_cell.length_a   1.000
_cell.length_b   1.000
_cell.length_c   1.000
_cell.angle_alpha   90.00
_cell.angle_beta   90.00
_cell.angle_gamma   90.00
#
_symmetry.space_group_name_H-M   'P 1'
#
loop_
_entity.id
_entity.type
_entity.pdbx_description
1 polymer ?
#
loop_
_entity_poly.entity_id
_entity_poly.type
_entity_poly.pdbx_seq_one_letter_code
_entity_poly.pdbx_strand_id
1 'polypeptide(L)'
;MAIIGFIIIGILAISGIWPLAKNVSGVANLYNNAGFMPHGMGGILSAILITAFSFFGVEIVSIAAAESSNPKQKIRRATNLVLYRIILFFVVSMFIAVSLVDWRSPDLQKYGTFQYVLMSLNVPGTKLIIDTVVFIAVASCMNAAIYTSSRMLFRLGTRSEAPQAVTKINYAGVPAIAVFSSTFIGLVCCVINYVFPGKVFGLLLSSTGSIALLVYLVIAFSQLRLRHKLEAAGAEIPFKMWLFPWLTWFVIIIILSVLAYMFFSPAYSYETTLSLGVTSLVVVCGLFVTRKRKATRAVAMNLD
;
A
#
# COMPACT_ATOMS: atom_id res chain seq x y z
N MET A 1 4.12 17.51 4.38
CA MET A 1 3.99 19.00 4.27
C MET A 1 3.01 19.40 3.17
N ALA A 2 3.11 18.93 1.92
CA ALA A 2 2.23 19.34 0.82
C ALA A 2 0.74 19.09 1.07
N ILE A 3 0.36 17.90 1.59
CA ILE A 3 -1.05 17.59 1.91
C ILE A 3 -1.59 18.49 3.01
N ILE A 4 -0.77 18.85 4.00
CA ILE A 4 -1.17 19.80 5.05
C ILE A 4 -1.43 21.19 4.44
N GLY A 5 -0.55 21.65 3.53
CA GLY A 5 -0.76 22.90 2.78
C GLY A 5 -2.06 22.86 1.98
N PHE A 6 -2.33 21.75 1.29
CA PHE A 6 -3.58 21.53 0.57
C PHE A 6 -4.81 21.59 1.49
N ILE A 7 -4.75 20.95 2.65
CA ILE A 7 -5.84 20.96 3.65
C ILE A 7 -6.08 22.37 4.16
N ILE A 8 -5.03 23.13 4.48
CA ILE A 8 -5.16 24.51 4.97
C ILE A 8 -5.81 25.40 3.89
N ILE A 9 -5.30 25.36 2.66
CA ILE A 9 -5.87 26.13 1.54
C ILE A 9 -7.32 25.74 1.28
N GLY A 10 -7.61 24.43 1.30
CA GLY A 10 -8.94 23.92 1.08
C GLY A 10 -9.95 24.36 2.17
N ILE A 11 -9.57 24.34 3.43
CA ILE A 11 -10.40 24.83 4.53
C ILE A 11 -10.66 26.34 4.39
N LEU A 12 -9.63 27.12 4.06
CA LEU A 12 -9.77 28.55 3.80
C LEU A 12 -10.69 28.84 2.61
N ALA A 13 -10.67 28.00 1.59
CA ALA A 13 -11.55 28.13 0.44
C ALA A 13 -13.01 27.79 0.78
N ILE A 14 -13.24 26.71 1.54
CA ILE A 14 -14.61 26.31 1.98
C ILE A 14 -15.19 27.35 2.94
N SER A 15 -14.37 27.94 3.80
CA SER A 15 -14.81 28.98 4.75
C SER A 15 -15.08 30.35 4.09
N GLY A 16 -14.79 30.49 2.80
CA GLY A 16 -14.97 31.76 2.06
C GLY A 16 -13.91 32.84 2.34
N ILE A 17 -12.89 32.51 3.14
CA ILE A 17 -11.79 33.44 3.48
C ILE A 17 -10.80 33.56 2.32
N TRP A 18 -10.71 32.55 1.44
CA TRP A 18 -9.79 32.58 0.30
C TRP A 18 -10.31 33.50 -0.80
N PRO A 19 -9.62 34.63 -1.10
CA PRO A 19 -10.17 35.69 -1.97
C PRO A 19 -10.27 35.30 -3.45
N LEU A 20 -9.58 34.22 -3.87
CA LEU A 20 -9.56 33.76 -5.26
C LEU A 20 -10.60 32.66 -5.57
N ALA A 21 -11.34 32.18 -4.58
CA ALA A 21 -12.30 31.09 -4.72
C ALA A 21 -13.71 31.58 -5.17
N LYS A 22 -13.78 32.53 -6.10
CA LYS A 22 -15.05 33.16 -6.52
C LYS A 22 -16.10 32.24 -7.14
N ASN A 23 -15.71 31.03 -7.63
CA ASN A 23 -16.59 30.11 -8.34
C ASN A 23 -16.64 28.71 -7.73
N VAL A 24 -16.40 28.57 -6.44
CA VAL A 24 -16.36 27.26 -5.79
C VAL A 24 -17.66 27.02 -5.06
N SER A 25 -18.37 25.93 -5.40
CA SER A 25 -19.68 25.59 -4.84
C SER A 25 -19.64 25.18 -3.36
N GLY A 26 -18.46 24.98 -2.78
CA GLY A 26 -18.28 24.57 -1.39
C GLY A 26 -18.99 23.24 -1.08
N VAL A 27 -19.50 23.10 0.14
CA VAL A 27 -20.18 21.88 0.61
C VAL A 27 -21.46 21.55 -0.20
N ALA A 28 -22.05 22.52 -0.89
CA ALA A 28 -23.21 22.30 -1.76
C ALA A 28 -22.93 21.33 -2.91
N ASN A 29 -21.66 21.22 -3.32
CA ASN A 29 -21.22 20.29 -4.38
C ASN A 29 -21.46 18.81 -4.03
N LEU A 30 -21.49 18.47 -2.75
CA LEU A 30 -21.78 17.11 -2.28
C LEU A 30 -23.23 16.66 -2.55
N TYR A 31 -24.16 17.59 -2.69
CA TYR A 31 -25.59 17.30 -2.86
C TYR A 31 -26.11 17.64 -4.25
N ASN A 32 -25.54 18.64 -4.91
CA ASN A 32 -26.05 19.17 -6.18
C ASN A 32 -25.81 18.25 -7.39
N ASN A 33 -24.82 17.36 -7.32
CA ASN A 33 -24.36 16.53 -8.44
C ASN A 33 -24.85 15.07 -8.33
N ALA A 34 -26.16 14.84 -8.45
CA ALA A 34 -26.82 13.53 -8.33
C ALA A 34 -26.82 12.92 -6.91
N GLY A 35 -26.66 13.75 -5.86
CA GLY A 35 -26.73 13.36 -4.47
C GLY A 35 -25.43 12.73 -3.93
N PHE A 36 -25.48 12.35 -2.66
CA PHE A 36 -24.31 11.82 -1.94
C PHE A 36 -23.83 10.43 -2.44
N MET A 37 -24.70 9.64 -3.08
CA MET A 37 -24.40 8.28 -3.56
C MET A 37 -24.85 8.09 -5.02
N PRO A 38 -24.24 8.75 -6.00
CA PRO A 38 -24.72 8.75 -7.39
C PRO A 38 -24.67 7.36 -8.06
N HIS A 39 -23.76 6.49 -7.64
CA HIS A 39 -23.60 5.12 -8.18
C HIS A 39 -24.04 4.01 -7.22
N GLY A 40 -24.71 4.34 -6.13
CA GLY A 40 -25.19 3.37 -5.13
C GLY A 40 -24.10 2.47 -4.56
N MET A 41 -24.48 1.26 -4.15
CA MET A 41 -23.53 0.28 -3.56
C MET A 41 -22.43 -0.19 -4.51
N GLY A 42 -22.67 -0.23 -5.82
CA GLY A 42 -21.66 -0.59 -6.82
C GLY A 42 -20.49 0.40 -6.84
N GLY A 43 -20.79 1.69 -6.71
CA GLY A 43 -19.76 2.73 -6.58
C GLY A 43 -18.91 2.57 -5.31
N ILE A 44 -19.53 2.20 -4.20
CA ILE A 44 -18.80 1.96 -2.93
C ILE A 44 -17.86 0.76 -3.08
N LEU A 45 -18.31 -0.37 -3.67
CA LEU A 45 -17.46 -1.54 -3.85
C LEU A 45 -16.26 -1.24 -4.75
N SER A 46 -16.46 -0.52 -5.84
CA SER A 46 -15.37 -0.07 -6.72
C SER A 46 -14.41 0.88 -5.99
N ALA A 47 -14.93 1.79 -5.17
CA ALA A 47 -14.12 2.71 -4.38
C ALA A 47 -13.30 1.99 -3.30
N ILE A 48 -13.84 0.95 -2.65
CA ILE A 48 -13.10 0.14 -1.67
C ILE A 48 -11.86 -0.48 -2.32
N LEU A 49 -11.98 -0.98 -3.55
CA LEU A 49 -10.88 -1.60 -4.28
C LEU A 49 -9.73 -0.63 -4.52
N ILE A 50 -10.05 0.56 -5.03
CA ILE A 50 -9.06 1.63 -5.29
C ILE A 50 -8.46 2.13 -3.97
N THR A 51 -9.29 2.29 -2.94
CA THR A 51 -8.86 2.78 -1.62
C THR A 51 -7.96 1.76 -0.92
N ALA A 52 -8.25 0.46 -1.03
CA ALA A 52 -7.40 -0.59 -0.46
C ALA A 52 -5.96 -0.52 -1.00
N PHE A 53 -5.79 -0.22 -2.29
CA PHE A 53 -4.48 0.02 -2.87
C PHE A 53 -3.76 1.23 -2.26
N SER A 54 -4.48 2.29 -1.93
CA SER A 54 -3.90 3.51 -1.33
C SER A 54 -3.34 3.28 0.08
N PHE A 55 -3.78 2.23 0.77
CA PHE A 55 -3.26 1.84 2.09
C PHE A 55 -2.05 0.91 2.03
N PHE A 56 -1.67 0.45 0.85
CA PHE A 56 -0.48 -0.39 0.67
C PHE A 56 0.78 0.38 1.06
N GLY A 57 1.66 -0.28 1.84
CA GLY A 57 2.88 0.32 2.37
C GLY A 57 2.82 0.67 3.87
N VAL A 58 1.65 0.58 4.51
CA VAL A 58 1.51 0.78 5.96
C VAL A 58 2.31 -0.28 6.74
N GLU A 59 2.42 -1.48 6.22
CA GLU A 59 3.22 -2.58 6.77
C GLU A 59 4.72 -2.28 6.83
N ILE A 60 5.23 -1.42 5.95
CA ILE A 60 6.65 -1.00 5.94
C ILE A 60 7.05 -0.37 7.28
N VAL A 61 6.14 0.39 7.89
CA VAL A 61 6.35 1.01 9.19
C VAL A 61 6.60 -0.04 10.27
N SER A 62 5.87 -1.16 10.23
CA SER A 62 6.05 -2.29 11.16
C SER A 62 7.39 -2.98 10.97
N ILE A 63 7.85 -3.15 9.73
CA ILE A 63 9.15 -3.75 9.40
C ILE A 63 10.29 -2.86 9.91
N ALA A 64 10.23 -1.56 9.63
CA ALA A 64 11.23 -0.61 10.09
C ALA A 64 11.27 -0.48 11.62
N ALA A 65 10.11 -0.52 12.29
CA ALA A 65 10.01 -0.46 13.74
C ALA A 65 10.57 -1.74 14.42
N ALA A 66 10.45 -2.90 13.77
CA ALA A 66 10.98 -4.17 14.27
C ALA A 66 12.52 -4.21 14.33
N GLU A 67 13.21 -3.42 13.50
CA GLU A 67 14.68 -3.29 13.51
C GLU A 67 15.21 -2.27 14.54
N SER A 68 14.34 -1.62 15.28
CA SER A 68 14.72 -0.58 16.24
C SER A 68 15.07 -1.14 17.63
N SER A 69 15.77 -0.34 18.44
CA SER A 69 16.21 -0.70 19.79
C SER A 69 15.08 -1.05 20.77
N ASN A 70 13.85 -0.55 20.54
CA ASN A 70 12.67 -0.80 21.37
C ASN A 70 11.45 -1.14 20.51
N PRO A 71 11.40 -2.35 19.89
CA PRO A 71 10.41 -2.65 18.84
C PRO A 71 8.97 -2.62 19.35
N LYS A 72 8.68 -3.14 20.55
CA LYS A 72 7.30 -3.18 21.11
C LYS A 72 6.68 -1.79 21.23
N GLN A 73 7.40 -0.84 21.82
CA GLN A 73 6.90 0.51 22.03
C GLN A 73 6.81 1.31 20.72
N LYS A 74 7.81 1.15 19.85
CA LYS A 74 7.85 1.85 18.57
C LYS A 74 6.78 1.35 17.61
N ILE A 75 6.51 0.04 17.55
CA ILE A 75 5.42 -0.53 16.75
C ILE A 75 4.08 0.04 17.23
N ARG A 76 3.80 0.03 18.53
CA ARG A 76 2.55 0.59 19.08
C ARG A 76 2.36 2.05 18.73
N ARG A 77 3.41 2.88 18.92
CA ARG A 77 3.37 4.30 18.59
C ARG A 77 3.19 4.54 17.09
N ALA A 78 3.90 3.77 16.27
CA ALA A 78 3.82 3.86 14.81
C ALA A 78 2.44 3.48 14.31
N THR A 79 1.82 2.39 14.81
CA THR A 79 0.47 1.95 14.41
C THR A 79 -0.58 3.01 14.74
N ASN A 80 -0.55 3.58 15.95
CA ASN A 80 -1.48 4.65 16.31
C ASN A 80 -1.29 5.90 15.43
N LEU A 81 -0.03 6.28 15.16
CA LEU A 81 0.27 7.44 14.32
C LEU A 81 -0.20 7.25 12.87
N VAL A 82 -0.10 6.02 12.35
CA VAL A 82 -0.62 5.68 11.01
C VAL A 82 -2.12 5.89 10.94
N LEU A 83 -2.89 5.47 11.95
CA LEU A 83 -4.33 5.65 11.99
C LEU A 83 -4.73 7.14 11.88
N TYR A 84 -4.10 8.00 12.68
CA TYR A 84 -4.34 9.45 12.62
C TYR A 84 -3.95 10.06 11.27
N ARG A 85 -2.84 9.60 10.69
CA ARG A 85 -2.40 10.05 9.36
C ARG A 85 -3.38 9.66 8.27
N ILE A 86 -3.93 8.46 8.32
CA ILE A 86 -4.93 7.99 7.36
C ILE A 86 -6.16 8.88 7.42
N ILE A 87 -6.73 9.10 8.60
CA ILE A 87 -7.91 9.95 8.76
C ILE A 87 -7.62 11.36 8.24
N LEU A 88 -6.53 11.98 8.69
CA LEU A 88 -6.20 13.35 8.34
C LEU A 88 -5.88 13.52 6.85
N PHE A 89 -5.02 12.65 6.30
CA PHE A 89 -4.50 12.85 4.94
C PHE A 89 -5.40 12.27 3.85
N PHE A 90 -6.16 11.21 4.12
CA PHE A 90 -7.06 10.65 3.12
C PHE A 90 -8.48 11.17 3.28
N VAL A 91 -9.08 11.03 4.45
CA VAL A 91 -10.49 11.39 4.62
C VAL A 91 -10.69 12.90 4.50
N VAL A 92 -9.90 13.70 5.21
CA VAL A 92 -10.05 15.17 5.19
C VAL A 92 -9.69 15.74 3.83
N SER A 93 -8.59 15.29 3.21
CA SER A 93 -8.19 15.81 1.88
C SER A 93 -9.18 15.45 0.78
N MET A 94 -9.74 14.23 0.80
CA MET A 94 -10.77 13.82 -0.15
C MET A 94 -12.08 14.55 0.07
N PHE A 95 -12.49 14.74 1.32
CA PHE A 95 -13.67 15.56 1.64
C PHE A 95 -13.53 16.98 1.07
N ILE A 96 -12.39 17.61 1.27
CA ILE A 96 -12.08 18.93 0.71
C ILE A 96 -12.14 18.89 -0.82
N ALA A 97 -11.50 17.92 -1.44
CA ALA A 97 -11.46 17.82 -2.89
C ALA A 97 -12.86 17.70 -3.51
N VAL A 98 -13.69 16.80 -2.99
CA VAL A 98 -15.08 16.58 -3.47
C VAL A 98 -15.98 17.78 -3.18
N SER A 99 -15.73 18.52 -2.09
CA SER A 99 -16.48 19.74 -1.78
C SER A 99 -16.16 20.89 -2.73
N LEU A 100 -14.90 20.99 -3.21
CA LEU A 100 -14.45 22.13 -4.01
C LEU A 100 -14.63 21.93 -5.52
N VAL A 101 -14.62 20.67 -6.00
CA VAL A 101 -14.60 20.34 -7.42
C VAL A 101 -15.66 19.29 -7.76
N ASP A 102 -16.30 19.45 -8.93
CA ASP A 102 -17.23 18.45 -9.45
C ASP A 102 -16.46 17.18 -9.87
N TRP A 103 -16.81 16.04 -9.27
CA TRP A 103 -16.20 14.75 -9.54
C TRP A 103 -16.38 14.26 -10.99
N ARG A 104 -17.34 14.83 -11.76
CA ARG A 104 -17.58 14.51 -13.17
C ARG A 104 -16.66 15.25 -14.12
N SER A 105 -15.88 16.20 -13.64
CA SER A 105 -15.01 16.99 -14.50
C SER A 105 -13.97 16.11 -15.21
N PRO A 106 -13.89 16.14 -16.55
CA PRO A 106 -12.88 15.39 -17.31
C PRO A 106 -11.45 15.83 -16.98
N ASP A 107 -11.29 17.05 -16.49
CA ASP A 107 -10.00 17.62 -16.11
C ASP A 107 -9.41 16.96 -14.84
N LEU A 108 -10.24 16.34 -13.99
CA LEU A 108 -9.79 15.53 -12.86
C LEU A 108 -8.91 14.36 -13.29
N GLN A 109 -9.25 13.70 -14.39
CA GLN A 109 -8.44 12.60 -14.91
C GLN A 109 -7.16 13.11 -15.59
N LYS A 110 -7.21 14.28 -16.20
CA LYS A 110 -6.09 14.87 -16.94
C LYS A 110 -4.99 15.43 -16.02
N TYR A 111 -5.40 16.15 -14.98
CA TYR A 111 -4.46 16.87 -14.09
C TYR A 111 -4.25 16.17 -12.74
N GLY A 112 -5.15 15.26 -12.36
CA GLY A 112 -5.19 14.66 -11.03
C GLY A 112 -5.87 15.57 -10.00
N THR A 113 -6.43 14.95 -8.96
CA THR A 113 -7.32 15.61 -8.01
C THR A 113 -6.70 16.84 -7.32
N PHE A 114 -5.51 16.69 -6.75
CA PHE A 114 -4.87 17.78 -5.99
C PHE A 114 -4.48 18.96 -6.88
N GLN A 115 -3.94 18.66 -8.06
CA GLN A 115 -3.55 19.72 -9.00
C GLN A 115 -4.76 20.47 -9.51
N TYR A 116 -5.83 19.76 -9.89
CA TYR A 116 -7.04 20.38 -10.40
C TYR A 116 -7.74 21.26 -9.35
N VAL A 117 -7.85 20.80 -8.10
CA VAL A 117 -8.38 21.62 -7.00
C VAL A 117 -7.58 22.90 -6.80
N LEU A 118 -6.25 22.83 -6.74
CA LEU A 118 -5.42 24.02 -6.58
C LEU A 118 -5.47 24.96 -7.80
N MET A 119 -5.63 24.42 -9.01
CA MET A 119 -5.85 25.23 -10.21
C MET A 119 -7.21 25.95 -10.18
N SER A 120 -8.28 25.28 -9.74
CA SER A 120 -9.61 25.89 -9.60
C SER A 120 -9.63 27.00 -8.53
N LEU A 121 -8.73 26.94 -7.55
CA LEU A 121 -8.52 27.97 -6.54
C LEU A 121 -7.57 29.10 -7.00
N ASN A 122 -7.12 29.07 -8.25
CA ASN A 122 -6.19 30.05 -8.83
C ASN A 122 -4.90 30.22 -8.00
N VAL A 123 -4.37 29.14 -7.43
CA VAL A 123 -3.08 29.17 -6.72
C VAL A 123 -1.96 29.34 -7.72
N PRO A 124 -1.11 30.38 -7.59
CA PRO A 124 -0.04 30.62 -8.55
C PRO A 124 1.02 29.51 -8.49
N GLY A 125 1.55 29.11 -9.65
CA GLY A 125 2.60 28.08 -9.72
C GLY A 125 2.17 26.66 -9.37
N THR A 126 0.87 26.36 -9.31
CA THR A 126 0.31 25.06 -8.92
C THR A 126 0.98 23.89 -9.63
N LYS A 127 1.18 23.97 -10.94
CA LYS A 127 1.80 22.89 -11.72
C LYS A 127 3.20 22.57 -11.22
N LEU A 128 4.07 23.57 -11.10
CA LEU A 128 5.45 23.37 -10.64
C LEU A 128 5.50 22.82 -9.21
N ILE A 129 4.64 23.34 -8.33
CA ILE A 129 4.56 22.88 -6.94
C ILE A 129 4.16 21.40 -6.88
N ILE A 130 3.10 21.03 -7.57
CA ILE A 130 2.59 19.65 -7.56
C ILE A 130 3.58 18.69 -8.23
N ASP A 131 4.12 19.04 -9.41
CA ASP A 131 5.11 18.20 -10.10
C ASP A 131 6.35 17.94 -9.22
N THR A 132 6.85 18.97 -8.52
CA THR A 132 7.97 18.83 -7.59
C THR A 132 7.63 17.94 -6.40
N VAL A 133 6.45 18.13 -5.81
CA VAL A 133 5.96 17.30 -4.69
C VAL A 133 5.80 15.84 -5.11
N VAL A 134 5.19 15.59 -6.26
CA VAL A 134 4.99 14.23 -6.80
C VAL A 134 6.34 13.57 -7.08
N PHE A 135 7.29 14.30 -7.69
CA PHE A 135 8.63 13.78 -7.96
C PHE A 135 9.33 13.35 -6.66
N ILE A 136 9.33 14.19 -5.62
CA ILE A 136 9.94 13.87 -4.33
C ILE A 136 9.21 12.68 -3.66
N ALA A 137 7.87 12.64 -3.74
CA ALA A 137 7.07 11.57 -3.15
C ALA A 137 7.35 10.23 -3.83
N VAL A 138 7.41 10.19 -5.16
CA VAL A 138 7.72 8.97 -5.94
C VAL A 138 9.13 8.48 -5.65
N ALA A 139 10.12 9.38 -5.62
CA ALA A 139 11.50 9.04 -5.28
C ALA A 139 11.60 8.46 -3.85
N SER A 140 10.88 9.05 -2.89
CA SER A 140 10.81 8.54 -1.51
C SER A 140 10.13 7.17 -1.43
N CYS A 141 9.04 6.96 -2.17
CA CYS A 141 8.34 5.69 -2.25
C CYS A 141 9.24 4.59 -2.85
N MET A 142 9.95 4.89 -3.93
CA MET A 142 10.91 3.99 -4.56
C MET A 142 12.02 3.59 -3.57
N ASN A 143 12.58 4.56 -2.84
CA ASN A 143 13.60 4.29 -1.82
C ASN A 143 13.07 3.37 -0.70
N ALA A 144 11.85 3.60 -0.22
CA ALA A 144 11.20 2.75 0.78
C ALA A 144 10.95 1.33 0.26
N ALA A 145 10.56 1.18 -1.00
CA ALA A 145 10.36 -0.12 -1.64
C ALA A 145 11.67 -0.91 -1.79
N ILE A 146 12.76 -0.26 -2.22
CA ILE A 146 14.10 -0.88 -2.31
C ILE A 146 14.58 -1.29 -0.91
N TYR A 147 14.43 -0.43 0.09
CA TYR A 147 14.78 -0.74 1.47
C TYR A 147 14.05 -2.00 1.95
N THR A 148 12.73 -2.02 1.80
CA THR A 148 11.89 -3.13 2.29
C THR A 148 12.20 -4.43 1.57
N SER A 149 12.27 -4.43 0.24
CA SER A 149 12.54 -5.62 -0.57
C SER A 149 13.93 -6.19 -0.28
N SER A 150 14.95 -5.35 -0.15
CA SER A 150 16.31 -5.78 0.17
C SER A 150 16.42 -6.40 1.58
N ARG A 151 15.71 -5.82 2.57
CA ARG A 151 15.67 -6.38 3.94
C ARG A 151 14.90 -7.70 4.00
N MET A 152 13.80 -7.82 3.27
CA MET A 152 13.08 -9.09 3.17
C MET A 152 13.93 -10.16 2.50
N LEU A 153 14.62 -9.84 1.40
CA LEU A 153 15.51 -10.77 0.70
C LEU A 153 16.67 -11.21 1.60
N PHE A 154 17.27 -10.28 2.35
CA PHE A 154 18.29 -10.60 3.35
C PHE A 154 17.77 -11.57 4.40
N ARG A 155 16.57 -11.33 4.95
CA ARG A 155 15.92 -12.21 5.95
C ARG A 155 15.61 -13.60 5.40
N LEU A 156 15.19 -13.71 4.16
CA LEU A 156 15.01 -15.01 3.49
C LEU A 156 16.36 -15.74 3.34
N GLY A 157 17.43 -15.02 3.00
CA GLY A 157 18.79 -15.57 2.94
C GLY A 157 19.27 -16.11 4.31
N THR A 158 19.08 -15.36 5.40
CA THR A 158 19.45 -15.81 6.76
C THR A 158 18.66 -17.03 7.21
N ARG A 159 17.46 -17.24 6.68
CA ARG A 159 16.66 -18.44 6.90
C ARG A 159 17.00 -19.58 5.94
N SER A 160 17.98 -19.41 5.07
CA SER A 160 18.31 -20.36 3.97
C SER A 160 17.14 -20.62 3.01
N GLU A 161 16.25 -19.65 2.84
CA GLU A 161 15.12 -19.66 1.92
C GLU A 161 15.45 -18.91 0.62
N ALA A 162 16.61 -18.22 0.58
CA ALA A 162 17.19 -17.56 -0.58
C ALA A 162 18.70 -17.88 -0.66
N PRO A 163 19.36 -17.64 -1.81
CA PRO A 163 20.80 -17.88 -1.96
C PRO A 163 21.60 -17.15 -0.87
N GLN A 164 22.60 -17.81 -0.29
CA GLN A 164 23.43 -17.24 0.78
C GLN A 164 24.18 -15.96 0.35
N ALA A 165 24.40 -15.77 -0.95
CA ALA A 165 25.05 -14.56 -1.46
C ALA A 165 24.37 -13.27 -1.01
N VAL A 166 23.02 -13.27 -0.86
CA VAL A 166 22.25 -12.09 -0.46
C VAL A 166 22.45 -11.70 1.02
N THR A 167 23.07 -12.58 1.82
CA THR A 167 23.35 -12.30 3.25
C THR A 167 24.70 -11.62 3.46
N LYS A 168 25.52 -11.45 2.41
CA LYS A 168 26.80 -10.77 2.52
C LYS A 168 26.58 -9.28 2.80
N ILE A 169 27.15 -8.83 3.91
CA ILE A 169 27.10 -7.44 4.37
C ILE A 169 28.41 -6.76 3.98
N ASN A 170 28.32 -5.57 3.46
CA ASN A 170 29.45 -4.73 3.09
C ASN A 170 30.00 -3.98 4.34
N TYR A 171 31.15 -3.28 4.21
CA TYR A 171 31.77 -2.50 5.29
C TYR A 171 30.86 -1.45 5.94
N ALA A 172 29.81 -0.98 5.23
CA ALA A 172 28.82 -0.03 5.73
C ALA A 172 27.62 -0.71 6.43
N GLY A 173 27.66 -2.04 6.68
CA GLY A 173 26.57 -2.77 7.31
C GLY A 173 25.35 -3.01 6.40
N VAL A 174 25.50 -2.84 5.07
CA VAL A 174 24.40 -2.96 4.10
C VAL A 174 24.52 -4.26 3.31
N PRO A 175 23.45 -5.03 3.10
CA PRO A 175 23.43 -6.22 2.27
C PRO A 175 23.41 -5.82 0.77
N ALA A 176 24.58 -5.44 0.23
CA ALA A 176 24.72 -4.85 -1.10
C ALA A 176 24.12 -5.72 -2.22
N ILE A 177 24.31 -7.04 -2.16
CA ILE A 177 23.77 -7.96 -3.18
C ILE A 177 22.24 -7.97 -3.13
N ALA A 178 21.63 -7.95 -1.95
CA ALA A 178 20.17 -7.90 -1.82
C ALA A 178 19.60 -6.58 -2.36
N VAL A 179 20.26 -5.46 -2.07
CA VAL A 179 19.87 -4.14 -2.61
C VAL A 179 20.00 -4.14 -4.14
N PHE A 180 21.12 -4.59 -4.68
CA PHE A 180 21.36 -4.62 -6.12
C PHE A 180 20.35 -5.50 -6.85
N SER A 181 20.07 -6.70 -6.33
CA SER A 181 19.07 -7.61 -6.91
C SER A 181 17.67 -6.99 -6.94
N SER A 182 17.26 -6.31 -5.86
CA SER A 182 15.95 -5.63 -5.80
C SER A 182 15.87 -4.47 -6.80
N THR A 183 16.94 -3.67 -6.92
CA THR A 183 17.00 -2.53 -7.83
C THR A 183 17.06 -2.99 -9.29
N PHE A 184 17.76 -4.09 -9.59
CA PHE A 184 17.87 -4.64 -10.94
C PHE A 184 16.51 -5.01 -11.51
N ILE A 185 15.63 -5.64 -10.73
CA ILE A 185 14.27 -5.96 -11.18
C ILE A 185 13.50 -4.68 -11.54
N GLY A 186 13.60 -3.64 -10.71
CA GLY A 186 13.00 -2.35 -11.00
C GLY A 186 13.53 -1.71 -12.28
N LEU A 187 14.84 -1.81 -12.52
CA LEU A 187 15.47 -1.30 -13.74
C LEU A 187 14.96 -2.06 -14.98
N VAL A 188 14.84 -3.39 -14.91
CA VAL A 188 14.25 -4.20 -15.98
C VAL A 188 12.82 -3.75 -16.29
N CYS A 189 12.00 -3.53 -15.27
CA CYS A 189 10.64 -3.00 -15.44
C CYS A 189 10.64 -1.62 -16.12
N CYS A 190 11.57 -0.72 -15.76
CA CYS A 190 11.73 0.58 -16.41
C CYS A 190 12.06 0.46 -17.90
N VAL A 191 13.00 -0.44 -18.25
CA VAL A 191 13.39 -0.70 -19.65
C VAL A 191 12.20 -1.23 -20.44
N ILE A 192 11.47 -2.21 -19.91
CA ILE A 192 10.30 -2.78 -20.57
C ILE A 192 9.19 -1.71 -20.74
N ASN A 193 8.99 -0.85 -19.74
CA ASN A 193 8.02 0.25 -19.84
C ASN A 193 8.43 1.30 -20.89
N TYR A 194 9.71 1.52 -21.11
CA TYR A 194 10.21 2.40 -22.16
C TYR A 194 9.93 1.83 -23.56
N VAL A 195 10.06 0.50 -23.73
CA VAL A 195 9.78 -0.18 -25.02
C VAL A 195 8.26 -0.26 -25.28
N PHE A 196 7.45 -0.47 -24.26
CA PHE A 196 5.99 -0.59 -24.35
C PHE A 196 5.28 0.45 -23.47
N PRO A 197 5.32 1.73 -23.84
CA PRO A 197 4.77 2.81 -23.01
C PRO A 197 3.27 2.64 -22.77
N GLY A 198 2.83 2.87 -21.55
CA GLY A 198 1.43 2.88 -21.12
C GLY A 198 0.83 1.51 -20.80
N LYS A 199 1.23 0.41 -21.44
CA LYS A 199 0.69 -0.93 -21.17
C LYS A 199 1.31 -1.56 -19.93
N VAL A 200 2.63 -1.49 -19.79
CA VAL A 200 3.37 -2.14 -18.70
C VAL A 200 3.09 -1.45 -17.37
N PHE A 201 3.04 -0.13 -17.34
CA PHE A 201 2.74 0.62 -16.13
C PHE A 201 1.36 0.27 -15.56
N GLY A 202 0.31 0.27 -16.40
CA GLY A 202 -1.03 -0.10 -15.98
C GLY A 202 -1.10 -1.53 -15.43
N LEU A 203 -0.47 -2.49 -16.12
CA LEU A 203 -0.42 -3.89 -15.71
C LEU A 203 0.33 -4.07 -14.38
N LEU A 204 1.47 -3.40 -14.18
CA LEU A 204 2.21 -3.45 -12.92
C LEU A 204 1.39 -2.83 -11.78
N LEU A 205 0.70 -1.73 -12.02
CA LEU A 205 -0.13 -1.06 -11.02
C LEU A 205 -1.29 -1.96 -10.55
N SER A 206 -2.05 -2.52 -11.51
CA SER A 206 -3.18 -3.41 -11.22
C SER A 206 -2.74 -4.70 -10.55
N SER A 207 -1.63 -5.30 -11.02
CA SER A 207 -1.07 -6.51 -10.42
C SER A 207 -0.58 -6.28 -8.98
N THR A 208 -0.01 -5.10 -8.70
CA THR A 208 0.43 -4.75 -7.34
C THR A 208 -0.74 -4.70 -6.37
N GLY A 209 -1.90 -4.17 -6.79
CA GLY A 209 -3.11 -4.15 -5.97
C GLY A 209 -3.59 -5.54 -5.58
N SER A 210 -3.65 -6.47 -6.54
CA SER A 210 -4.06 -7.86 -6.28
C SER A 210 -3.08 -8.59 -5.36
N ILE A 211 -1.77 -8.42 -5.56
CA ILE A 211 -0.73 -9.01 -4.70
C ILE A 211 -0.82 -8.43 -3.28
N ALA A 212 -1.09 -7.15 -3.13
CA ALA A 212 -1.28 -6.51 -1.83
C ALA A 212 -2.42 -7.16 -1.03
N LEU A 213 -3.57 -7.38 -1.66
CA LEU A 213 -4.71 -8.05 -1.03
C LEU A 213 -4.37 -9.47 -0.59
N LEU A 214 -3.63 -10.23 -1.40
CA LEU A 214 -3.16 -11.57 -1.04
C LEU A 214 -2.19 -11.56 0.14
N VAL A 215 -1.27 -10.60 0.19
CA VAL A 215 -0.35 -10.41 1.32
C VAL A 215 -1.13 -10.09 2.60
N TYR A 216 -2.09 -9.16 2.55
CA TYR A 216 -2.93 -8.84 3.69
C TYR A 216 -3.79 -10.02 4.17
N LEU A 217 -4.27 -10.85 3.24
CA LEU A 217 -4.98 -12.08 3.58
C LEU A 217 -4.08 -13.03 4.38
N VAL A 218 -2.84 -13.25 3.93
CA VAL A 218 -1.86 -14.09 4.63
C VAL A 218 -1.52 -13.50 6.00
N ILE A 219 -1.37 -12.18 6.11
CA ILE A 219 -1.12 -11.49 7.38
C ILE A 219 -2.30 -11.71 8.34
N ALA A 220 -3.55 -11.57 7.88
CA ALA A 220 -4.75 -11.76 8.69
C ALA A 220 -4.87 -13.20 9.22
N PHE A 221 -4.64 -14.22 8.37
CA PHE A 221 -4.61 -15.61 8.81
C PHE A 221 -3.46 -15.91 9.78
N SER A 222 -2.29 -15.35 9.52
CA SER A 222 -1.13 -15.50 10.39
C SER A 222 -1.37 -14.90 11.77
N GLN A 223 -1.99 -13.72 11.82
CA GLN A 223 -2.38 -13.04 13.05
C GLN A 223 -3.39 -13.87 13.86
N LEU A 224 -4.41 -14.45 13.20
CA LEU A 224 -5.38 -15.34 13.83
C LEU A 224 -4.70 -16.54 14.52
N ARG A 225 -3.87 -17.27 13.76
CA ARG A 225 -3.16 -18.45 14.27
C ARG A 225 -2.16 -18.10 15.38
N LEU A 226 -1.40 -17.02 15.19
CA LEU A 226 -0.38 -16.62 16.16
C LEU A 226 -1.02 -16.22 17.49
N ARG A 227 -2.12 -15.46 17.45
CA ARG A 227 -2.81 -15.00 18.64
C ARG A 227 -3.39 -16.18 19.45
N HIS A 228 -4.06 -17.13 18.80
CA HIS A 228 -4.55 -18.34 19.47
C HIS A 228 -3.42 -19.14 20.13
N LYS A 229 -2.26 -19.27 19.46
CA LYS A 229 -1.11 -19.96 20.04
C LYS A 229 -0.53 -19.20 21.25
N LEU A 230 -0.45 -17.88 21.20
CA LEU A 230 0.08 -17.07 22.30
C LEU A 230 -0.88 -17.07 23.50
N GLU A 231 -2.19 -16.98 23.27
CA GLU A 231 -3.21 -17.08 24.31
C GLU A 231 -3.19 -18.47 24.98
N ALA A 232 -3.08 -19.55 24.19
CA ALA A 232 -2.95 -20.92 24.72
C ALA A 232 -1.66 -21.15 25.51
N ALA A 233 -0.58 -20.41 25.16
CA ALA A 233 0.70 -20.47 25.89
C ALA A 233 0.76 -19.53 27.11
N GLY A 234 -0.32 -18.80 27.44
CA GLY A 234 -0.36 -17.82 28.54
C GLY A 234 0.58 -16.63 28.35
N ALA A 235 1.05 -16.37 27.13
CA ALA A 235 1.99 -15.28 26.86
C ALA A 235 1.30 -13.91 26.90
N GLU A 236 1.96 -12.93 27.51
CA GLU A 236 1.48 -11.55 27.49
C GLU A 236 1.53 -10.98 26.07
N ILE A 237 0.37 -10.56 25.55
CA ILE A 237 0.25 -9.89 24.26
C ILE A 237 0.25 -8.38 24.50
N PRO A 238 1.34 -7.68 24.17
CA PRO A 238 1.51 -6.25 24.49
C PRO A 238 0.58 -5.34 23.72
N PHE A 239 0.05 -5.80 22.57
CA PHE A 239 -0.88 -5.05 21.74
C PHE A 239 -2.04 -5.96 21.32
N LYS A 240 -3.20 -5.74 21.93
CA LYS A 240 -4.41 -6.52 21.65
C LYS A 240 -5.28 -5.78 20.64
N MET A 241 -5.67 -6.46 19.57
CA MET A 241 -6.65 -5.93 18.62
C MET A 241 -8.04 -5.92 19.27
N TRP A 242 -8.75 -4.81 19.09
CA TRP A 242 -10.11 -4.66 19.56
C TRP A 242 -11.04 -5.60 18.77
N LEU A 243 -12.10 -6.12 19.39
CA LEU A 243 -13.07 -7.04 18.78
C LEU A 243 -12.47 -8.31 18.12
N PHE A 244 -11.33 -8.79 18.59
CA PHE A 244 -10.82 -10.10 18.16
C PHE A 244 -11.74 -11.23 18.71
N PRO A 245 -12.04 -12.29 17.91
CA PRO A 245 -11.58 -12.59 16.55
C PRO A 245 -12.48 -12.02 15.44
N TRP A 246 -13.64 -11.44 15.78
CA TRP A 246 -14.69 -11.04 14.83
C TRP A 246 -14.19 -10.04 13.78
N LEU A 247 -13.43 -9.03 14.20
CA LEU A 247 -12.88 -8.03 13.28
C LEU A 247 -11.90 -8.65 12.27
N THR A 248 -11.10 -9.64 12.69
CA THR A 248 -10.18 -10.33 11.77
C THR A 248 -10.94 -11.15 10.73
N TRP A 249 -12.00 -11.87 11.14
CA TRP A 249 -12.85 -12.59 10.20
C TRP A 249 -13.58 -11.67 9.24
N PHE A 250 -14.07 -10.54 9.71
CA PHE A 250 -14.71 -9.52 8.89
C PHE A 250 -13.76 -8.99 7.81
N VAL A 251 -12.51 -8.66 8.19
CA VAL A 251 -11.48 -8.23 7.24
C VAL A 251 -11.16 -9.33 6.21
N ILE A 252 -11.04 -10.58 6.64
CA ILE A 252 -10.80 -11.72 5.74
C ILE A 252 -11.94 -11.86 4.73
N ILE A 253 -13.19 -11.77 5.18
CA ILE A 253 -14.37 -11.86 4.30
C ILE A 253 -14.38 -10.72 3.29
N ILE A 254 -14.10 -9.49 3.70
CA ILE A 254 -14.01 -8.34 2.79
C ILE A 254 -12.93 -8.58 1.74
N ILE A 255 -11.71 -8.97 2.14
CA ILE A 255 -10.61 -9.20 1.20
C ILE A 255 -10.97 -10.31 0.19
N LEU A 256 -11.56 -11.41 0.66
CA LEU A 256 -12.00 -12.49 -0.21
C LEU A 256 -13.10 -12.05 -1.17
N SER A 257 -14.06 -11.24 -0.71
CA SER A 257 -15.13 -10.68 -1.55
C SER A 257 -14.57 -9.76 -2.63
N VAL A 258 -13.61 -8.92 -2.30
CA VAL A 258 -12.94 -8.04 -3.27
C VAL A 258 -12.13 -8.85 -4.28
N LEU A 259 -11.37 -9.85 -3.85
CA LEU A 259 -10.61 -10.73 -4.76
C LEU A 259 -11.55 -11.52 -5.69
N ALA A 260 -12.68 -12.03 -5.17
CA ALA A 260 -13.69 -12.69 -5.97
C ALA A 260 -14.30 -11.73 -7.01
N TYR A 261 -14.66 -10.53 -6.60
CA TYR A 261 -15.15 -9.49 -7.52
C TYR A 261 -14.14 -9.19 -8.63
N MET A 262 -12.85 -9.00 -8.28
CA MET A 262 -11.79 -8.76 -9.26
C MET A 262 -11.61 -9.92 -10.24
N PHE A 263 -11.75 -11.16 -9.76
CA PHE A 263 -11.61 -12.35 -10.59
C PHE A 263 -12.72 -12.48 -11.62
N PHE A 264 -13.97 -12.19 -11.22
CA PHE A 264 -15.14 -12.29 -12.10
C PHE A 264 -15.39 -11.04 -12.95
N SER A 265 -14.78 -9.91 -12.63
CA SER A 265 -14.94 -8.67 -13.38
C SER A 265 -14.07 -8.68 -14.64
N PRO A 266 -14.64 -8.49 -15.85
CA PRO A 266 -13.86 -8.42 -17.09
C PRO A 266 -12.76 -7.36 -17.10
N ALA A 267 -12.95 -6.28 -16.34
CA ALA A 267 -12.00 -5.18 -16.25
C ALA A 267 -10.72 -5.54 -15.49
N TYR A 268 -10.76 -6.52 -14.57
CA TYR A 268 -9.65 -6.83 -13.65
C TYR A 268 -9.24 -8.31 -13.68
N SER A 269 -9.95 -9.16 -14.42
CA SER A 269 -9.74 -10.61 -14.42
C SER A 269 -8.35 -11.02 -14.91
N TYR A 270 -7.82 -10.32 -15.91
CA TYR A 270 -6.49 -10.61 -16.47
C TYR A 270 -5.39 -10.36 -15.45
N GLU A 271 -5.37 -9.17 -14.84
CA GLU A 271 -4.37 -8.78 -13.83
C GLU A 271 -4.48 -9.63 -12.58
N THR A 272 -5.70 -9.97 -12.17
CA THR A 272 -5.94 -10.84 -11.01
C THR A 272 -5.45 -12.26 -11.26
N THR A 273 -5.72 -12.82 -12.43
CA THR A 273 -5.24 -14.15 -12.82
C THR A 273 -3.71 -14.19 -12.89
N LEU A 274 -3.08 -13.16 -13.47
CA LEU A 274 -1.62 -13.03 -13.51
C LEU A 274 -1.04 -12.97 -12.09
N SER A 275 -1.62 -12.18 -11.22
CA SER A 275 -1.16 -12.01 -9.83
C SER A 275 -1.31 -13.28 -9.01
N LEU A 276 -2.42 -14.02 -9.19
CA LEU A 276 -2.62 -15.34 -8.59
C LEU A 276 -1.61 -16.35 -9.11
N GLY A 277 -1.30 -16.33 -10.41
CA GLY A 277 -0.28 -17.17 -11.03
C GLY A 277 1.10 -16.92 -10.43
N VAL A 278 1.53 -15.65 -10.35
CA VAL A 278 2.82 -15.26 -9.74
C VAL A 278 2.85 -15.66 -8.26
N THR A 279 1.80 -15.39 -7.50
CA THR A 279 1.72 -15.75 -6.07
C THR A 279 1.77 -17.27 -5.88
N SER A 280 1.06 -18.03 -6.69
CA SER A 280 1.09 -19.50 -6.65
C SER A 280 2.48 -20.04 -6.95
N LEU A 281 3.17 -19.48 -7.94
CA LEU A 281 4.55 -19.85 -8.28
C LEU A 281 5.49 -19.58 -7.10
N VAL A 282 5.40 -18.41 -6.47
CA VAL A 282 6.21 -18.07 -5.29
C VAL A 282 5.94 -19.03 -4.13
N VAL A 283 4.67 -19.35 -3.86
CA VAL A 283 4.30 -20.30 -2.81
C VAL A 283 4.83 -21.71 -3.10
N VAL A 284 4.70 -22.18 -4.33
CA VAL A 284 5.22 -23.50 -4.75
C VAL A 284 6.73 -23.54 -4.60
N CYS A 285 7.46 -22.53 -5.09
CA CYS A 285 8.90 -22.42 -4.91
C CYS A 285 9.29 -22.44 -3.43
N GLY A 286 8.59 -21.67 -2.59
CA GLY A 286 8.81 -21.63 -1.14
C GLY A 286 8.59 -23.00 -0.48
N LEU A 287 7.55 -23.72 -0.87
CA LEU A 287 7.27 -25.07 -0.36
C LEU A 287 8.38 -26.08 -0.78
N PHE A 288 8.88 -26.01 -2.02
CA PHE A 288 9.98 -26.85 -2.47
C PHE A 288 11.25 -26.58 -1.66
N VAL A 289 11.64 -25.34 -1.48
CA VAL A 289 12.83 -24.95 -0.69
C VAL A 289 12.68 -25.44 0.76
N THR A 290 11.51 -25.25 1.36
CA THR A 290 11.24 -25.67 2.75
C THR A 290 11.29 -27.20 2.90
N ARG A 291 10.74 -27.95 1.94
CA ARG A 291 10.79 -29.44 1.94
C ARG A 291 12.24 -29.93 1.82
N LYS A 292 13.02 -29.37 0.89
CA LYS A 292 14.43 -29.74 0.70
C LYS A 292 15.24 -29.52 1.98
N ARG A 293 14.99 -28.38 2.68
CA ARG A 293 15.64 -28.07 3.96
C ARG A 293 15.31 -29.05 5.08
N LYS A 294 14.03 -29.46 5.19
CA LYS A 294 13.62 -30.46 6.19
C LYS A 294 14.30 -31.80 5.93
N ALA A 295 14.40 -32.21 4.68
CA ALA A 295 15.08 -33.44 4.31
C ALA A 295 16.59 -33.38 4.67
N THR A 296 17.27 -32.28 4.36
CA THR A 296 18.71 -32.11 4.68
C THR A 296 18.95 -32.12 6.20
N ARG A 297 18.07 -31.47 7.00
CA ARG A 297 18.18 -31.51 8.47
C ARG A 297 17.91 -32.91 9.07
N ALA A 298 16.95 -33.64 8.53
CA ALA A 298 16.67 -35.00 8.98
C ALA A 298 17.84 -35.96 8.69
N VAL A 299 18.52 -35.77 7.53
CA VAL A 299 19.74 -36.54 7.21
C VAL A 299 20.91 -36.19 8.14
N ALA A 300 21.09 -34.91 8.48
CA ALA A 300 22.13 -34.47 9.39
C ALA A 300 21.93 -35.01 10.82
N MET A 301 20.66 -35.01 11.31
CA MET A 301 20.32 -35.56 12.66
C MET A 301 20.43 -37.10 12.76
N ASN A 302 20.45 -37.83 11.65
CA ASN A 302 20.63 -39.28 11.67
C ASN A 302 22.12 -39.68 11.49
N LEU A 303 23.02 -38.73 11.36
CA LEU A 303 24.48 -38.96 11.22
C LEU A 303 25.26 -38.62 12.51
N ASP A 304 24.59 -37.97 13.49
CA ASP A 304 25.08 -37.76 14.86
C ASP A 304 24.42 -38.79 15.80
#